data_5ae06aaca9b1890f26e7fdeca8a0d772
#
_entry.id   5ae06aaca9b1890f26e7fdeca8a0d772
#
_cell.length_a   1.000
_cell.length_b   1.000
_cell.length_c   1.000
_cell.angle_alpha   90.00
_cell.angle_beta   90.00
_cell.angle_gamma   90.00
#
_symmetry.space_group_name_H-M   'P 1'
#
loop_
_entity.id
_entity.type
_entity.pdbx_description
1 polymer ?
#
loop_
_entity_poly.entity_id
_entity_poly.type
_entity_poly.pdbx_seq_one_letter_code
_entity_poly.pdbx_strand_id
1 'polypeptide(L)'
;RDFQDFLNSLTGKKRKQIKRERRLALEAGIEVEILRGEQISDEQWQCFYGFYCSTFHRRWGNPRLTLDFFKLLSEKLAASTLLILAKQSGKYIAGAFAMLGEDTLYGRHWGCSRQYPFLHFELCYYQTIDYCINNGLGTLDAGVQGEHKLSRGFDPVPTWSCHWIRHAGFRASINDFLIRETRETDSYIDNLNQHLPYKQQNDEHRQRPIK
;
A
#
# COMPACT_ATOMS: atom_id res chain seq x y z
N ARG A 1 15.46 -14.47 -4.21
CA ARG A 1 14.29 -13.97 -4.98
C ARG A 1 14.44 -12.49 -5.17
N ASP A 2 14.05 -11.97 -6.32
CA ASP A 2 14.10 -10.58 -6.68
C ASP A 2 12.77 -10.08 -7.28
N PHE A 3 12.68 -8.79 -7.61
CA PHE A 3 11.48 -8.24 -8.24
C PHE A 3 11.19 -8.87 -9.63
N GLN A 4 12.21 -9.38 -10.34
CA GLN A 4 12.00 -10.07 -11.61
C GLN A 4 11.33 -11.45 -11.39
N ASP A 5 11.62 -12.13 -10.29
CA ASP A 5 10.95 -13.38 -9.90
C ASP A 5 9.46 -13.13 -9.62
N PHE A 6 9.14 -12.03 -8.91
CA PHE A 6 7.76 -11.58 -8.74
C PHE A 6 7.09 -11.34 -10.09
N LEU A 7 7.71 -10.61 -11.00
CA LEU A 7 7.16 -10.37 -12.33
C LEU A 7 6.99 -11.69 -13.12
N ASN A 8 7.86 -12.65 -12.94
CA ASN A 8 7.80 -13.95 -13.62
C ASN A 8 6.65 -14.84 -13.14
N SER A 9 6.14 -14.63 -11.93
CA SER A 9 4.94 -15.30 -11.41
C SER A 9 3.65 -14.82 -12.08
N LEU A 10 3.65 -13.61 -12.65
CA LEU A 10 2.49 -12.98 -13.28
C LEU A 10 2.29 -13.43 -14.72
N THR A 11 1.04 -13.33 -15.21
CA THR A 11 0.71 -13.50 -16.64
C THR A 11 1.48 -12.51 -17.50
N GLY A 12 1.78 -12.89 -18.74
CA GLY A 12 2.57 -12.07 -19.68
C GLY A 12 1.98 -10.65 -19.89
N LYS A 13 0.64 -10.53 -19.92
CA LYS A 13 -0.06 -9.24 -20.06
C LYS A 13 0.19 -8.35 -18.84
N LYS A 14 0.08 -8.89 -17.62
CA LYS A 14 0.25 -8.12 -16.36
C LYS A 14 1.70 -7.74 -16.13
N ARG A 15 2.64 -8.64 -16.40
CA ARG A 15 4.08 -8.35 -16.36
C ARG A 15 4.46 -7.19 -17.30
N LYS A 16 3.94 -7.19 -18.54
CA LYS A 16 4.17 -6.09 -19.51
C LYS A 16 3.56 -4.78 -19.00
N GLN A 17 2.36 -4.83 -18.40
CA GLN A 17 1.69 -3.67 -17.82
C GLN A 17 2.55 -3.05 -16.71
N ILE A 18 2.99 -3.84 -15.72
CA ILE A 18 3.80 -3.35 -14.59
C ILE A 18 5.12 -2.75 -15.07
N LYS A 19 5.83 -3.42 -15.98
CA LYS A 19 7.08 -2.89 -16.57
C LYS A 19 6.86 -1.54 -17.26
N ARG A 20 5.75 -1.39 -18.00
CA ARG A 20 5.40 -0.13 -18.65
C ARG A 20 5.07 0.97 -17.62
N GLU A 21 4.28 0.65 -16.58
CA GLU A 21 3.89 1.61 -15.54
C GLU A 21 5.13 2.12 -14.77
N ARG A 22 6.04 1.23 -14.35
CA ARG A 22 7.31 1.60 -13.70
C ARG A 22 8.17 2.50 -14.60
N ARG A 23 8.34 2.11 -15.86
CA ARG A 23 9.11 2.90 -16.81
C ARG A 23 8.52 4.32 -16.96
N LEU A 24 7.21 4.44 -17.20
CA LEU A 24 6.55 5.74 -17.39
C LEU A 24 6.55 6.60 -16.13
N ALA A 25 6.48 5.99 -14.94
CA ALA A 25 6.56 6.71 -13.68
C ALA A 25 7.94 7.39 -13.48
N LEU A 26 9.02 6.78 -13.99
CA LEU A 26 10.40 7.22 -13.78
C LEU A 26 11.00 7.97 -14.99
N GLU A 27 10.41 7.87 -16.18
CA GLU A 27 10.91 8.50 -17.42
C GLU A 27 11.08 10.02 -17.33
N ALA A 28 10.34 10.69 -16.44
CA ALA A 28 10.42 12.13 -16.26
C ALA A 28 11.62 12.59 -15.36
N GLY A 29 12.65 11.77 -15.19
CA GLY A 29 13.76 12.05 -14.31
C GLY A 29 13.35 12.07 -12.82
N ILE A 30 12.42 11.18 -12.47
CA ILE A 30 11.99 10.99 -11.07
C ILE A 30 12.90 9.98 -10.40
N GLU A 31 13.51 10.40 -9.31
CA GLU A 31 14.34 9.61 -8.41
C GLU A 31 13.51 9.19 -7.20
N VAL A 32 13.74 7.98 -6.68
CA VAL A 32 13.05 7.46 -5.49
C VAL A 32 14.05 7.24 -4.37
N GLU A 33 13.73 7.78 -3.20
CA GLU A 33 14.46 7.56 -1.95
C GLU A 33 13.60 6.71 -1.01
N ILE A 34 14.22 5.70 -0.40
CA ILE A 34 13.61 4.88 0.65
C ILE A 34 14.37 5.13 1.95
N LEU A 35 13.66 5.64 2.96
CA LEU A 35 14.24 6.12 4.21
C LEU A 35 13.60 5.39 5.40
N ARG A 36 14.44 4.92 6.32
CA ARG A 36 13.99 4.37 7.61
C ARG A 36 14.03 5.45 8.68
N GLY A 37 13.23 5.29 9.74
CA GLY A 37 12.93 6.29 10.76
C GLY A 37 14.04 7.26 11.13
N GLU A 38 15.23 6.77 11.53
CA GLU A 38 16.35 7.62 11.92
C GLU A 38 16.99 8.42 10.75
N GLN A 39 16.77 7.96 9.51
CA GLN A 39 17.29 8.62 8.31
C GLN A 39 16.40 9.76 7.82
N ILE A 40 15.16 9.84 8.35
CA ILE A 40 14.17 10.81 7.88
C ILE A 40 14.39 12.14 8.58
N SER A 41 14.80 13.15 7.82
CA SER A 41 14.97 14.49 8.33
C SER A 41 13.65 15.22 8.57
N ASP A 42 13.70 16.28 9.38
CA ASP A 42 12.56 17.18 9.61
C ASP A 42 12.02 17.78 8.32
N GLU A 43 12.87 18.13 7.38
CA GLU A 43 12.51 18.66 6.07
C GLU A 43 11.70 17.62 5.25
N GLN A 44 12.15 16.37 5.25
CA GLN A 44 11.47 15.27 4.56
C GLN A 44 10.09 15.00 5.16
N TRP A 45 9.96 15.03 6.49
CA TRP A 45 8.66 14.96 7.15
C TRP A 45 7.76 16.14 6.81
N GLN A 46 8.29 17.35 6.76
CA GLN A 46 7.55 18.54 6.35
C GLN A 46 7.02 18.41 4.91
N CYS A 47 7.86 17.97 3.98
CA CYS A 47 7.47 17.72 2.59
C CYS A 47 6.37 16.66 2.50
N PHE A 48 6.57 15.51 3.16
CA PHE A 48 5.57 14.43 3.17
C PHE A 48 4.25 14.90 3.79
N TYR A 49 4.29 15.64 4.90
CA TYR A 49 3.10 16.17 5.56
C TYR A 49 2.30 17.10 4.63
N GLY A 50 2.97 17.92 3.84
CA GLY A 50 2.32 18.72 2.80
C GLY A 50 1.56 17.87 1.78
N PHE A 51 2.16 16.76 1.32
CA PHE A 51 1.51 15.81 0.41
C PHE A 51 0.33 15.08 1.08
N TYR A 52 0.51 14.66 2.32
CA TYR A 52 -0.54 14.05 3.12
C TYR A 52 -1.76 14.97 3.25
N CYS A 53 -1.55 16.22 3.65
CA CYS A 53 -2.60 17.24 3.75
C CYS A 53 -3.32 17.46 2.41
N SER A 54 -2.56 17.53 1.30
CA SER A 54 -3.12 17.73 -0.04
C SER A 54 -4.12 16.65 -0.44
N THR A 55 -3.94 15.44 0.03
CA THR A 55 -4.84 14.30 -0.24
C THR A 55 -6.21 14.48 0.42
N PHE A 56 -6.23 15.04 1.62
CA PHE A 56 -7.49 15.37 2.33
C PHE A 56 -8.18 16.59 1.72
N HIS A 57 -7.45 17.66 1.45
CA HIS A 57 -8.01 18.89 0.86
C HIS A 57 -8.68 18.63 -0.49
N ARG A 58 -8.12 17.75 -1.33
CA ARG A 58 -8.76 17.36 -2.60
C ARG A 58 -10.09 16.62 -2.43
N ARG A 59 -10.39 16.08 -1.24
CA ARG A 59 -11.61 15.34 -0.91
C ARG A 59 -12.52 16.11 0.05
N TRP A 60 -12.30 17.42 0.22
CA TRP A 60 -13.06 18.27 1.15
C TRP A 60 -12.99 17.77 2.62
N GLY A 61 -11.91 17.10 2.98
CA GLY A 61 -11.67 16.59 4.33
C GLY A 61 -10.53 17.33 5.03
N ASN A 62 -10.40 17.10 6.34
CA ASN A 62 -9.30 17.62 7.14
C ASN A 62 -8.28 16.51 7.45
N PRO A 63 -6.97 16.81 7.46
CA PRO A 63 -5.94 15.92 7.95
C PRO A 63 -6.25 15.50 9.39
N ARG A 64 -6.09 14.22 9.69
CA ARG A 64 -6.35 13.68 11.05
C ARG A 64 -5.10 13.61 11.91
N LEU A 65 -3.94 13.57 11.29
CA LEU A 65 -2.64 13.49 11.95
C LEU A 65 -1.89 14.80 11.76
N THR A 66 -1.08 15.16 12.73
CA THR A 66 -0.25 16.38 12.71
C THR A 66 1.16 16.09 12.20
N LEU A 67 1.93 17.12 11.89
CA LEU A 67 3.35 16.97 11.56
C LEU A 67 4.12 16.39 12.75
N ASP A 68 3.82 16.82 13.98
CA ASP A 68 4.46 16.34 15.19
C ASP A 68 4.24 14.83 15.41
N PHE A 69 3.07 14.32 15.03
CA PHE A 69 2.83 12.87 15.05
C PHE A 69 3.84 12.11 14.19
N PHE A 70 4.10 12.56 12.95
CA PHE A 70 5.06 11.90 12.07
C PHE A 70 6.50 12.03 12.57
N LYS A 71 6.90 13.18 13.15
CA LYS A 71 8.21 13.36 13.77
C LYS A 71 8.38 12.43 14.97
N LEU A 72 7.36 12.34 15.81
CA LEU A 72 7.37 11.46 16.98
C LEU A 72 7.51 9.97 16.60
N LEU A 73 6.97 9.55 15.45
CA LEU A 73 7.18 8.19 14.94
C LEU A 73 8.67 7.91 14.68
N SER A 74 9.42 8.84 14.08
CA SER A 74 10.86 8.68 13.89
C SER A 74 11.64 8.59 15.20
N GLU A 75 11.19 9.29 16.23
CA GLU A 75 11.85 9.24 17.54
C GLU A 75 11.50 7.97 18.34
N LYS A 76 10.23 7.57 18.36
CA LYS A 76 9.74 6.50 19.24
C LYS A 76 9.63 5.14 18.56
N LEU A 77 9.44 5.11 17.26
CA LEU A 77 9.21 3.92 16.43
C LEU A 77 10.09 3.93 15.17
N ALA A 78 11.32 4.41 15.28
CA ALA A 78 12.25 4.52 14.14
C ALA A 78 12.39 3.20 13.37
N ALA A 79 12.59 2.10 14.08
CA ALA A 79 12.74 0.77 13.46
C ALA A 79 11.49 0.32 12.66
N SER A 80 10.31 0.82 13.03
CA SER A 80 9.03 0.49 12.40
C SER A 80 8.56 1.54 11.38
N THR A 81 9.34 2.57 11.09
CA THR A 81 8.93 3.69 10.24
C THR A 81 9.64 3.63 8.89
N LEU A 82 8.87 3.67 7.80
CA LEU A 82 9.38 3.69 6.42
C LEU A 82 8.73 4.84 5.65
N LEU A 83 9.56 5.69 5.03
CA LEU A 83 9.12 6.76 4.15
C LEU A 83 9.75 6.58 2.77
N ILE A 84 8.90 6.57 1.72
CA ILE A 84 9.33 6.50 0.33
C ILE A 84 9.02 7.84 -0.31
N LEU A 85 10.03 8.56 -0.75
CA LEU A 85 9.90 9.88 -1.36
C LEU A 85 10.31 9.85 -2.83
N ALA A 86 9.60 10.60 -3.66
CA ALA A 86 9.97 10.85 -5.05
C ALA A 86 10.48 12.28 -5.22
N LYS A 87 11.60 12.43 -5.93
CA LYS A 87 12.20 13.70 -6.33
C LYS A 87 12.14 13.88 -7.84
N GLN A 88 11.96 15.11 -8.27
CA GLN A 88 12.15 15.54 -9.66
C GLN A 88 12.89 16.86 -9.67
N SER A 89 14.01 16.94 -10.40
CA SER A 89 14.87 18.13 -10.45
C SER A 89 15.24 18.65 -9.05
N GLY A 90 15.62 17.76 -8.15
CA GLY A 90 16.03 18.04 -6.79
C GLY A 90 14.92 18.41 -5.80
N LYS A 91 13.65 18.44 -6.22
CA LYS A 91 12.51 18.78 -5.36
C LYS A 91 11.66 17.55 -5.08
N TYR A 92 11.23 17.38 -3.83
CA TYR A 92 10.24 16.37 -3.48
C TYR A 92 8.87 16.67 -4.12
N ILE A 93 8.27 15.66 -4.73
CA ILE A 93 7.02 15.79 -5.49
C ILE A 93 5.92 14.86 -5.00
N ALA A 94 6.27 13.78 -4.33
CA ALA A 94 5.33 12.80 -3.79
C ALA A 94 5.99 11.99 -2.66
N GLY A 95 5.15 11.33 -1.85
CA GLY A 95 5.62 10.42 -0.82
C GLY A 95 4.59 9.38 -0.43
N ALA A 96 5.08 8.21 -0.01
CA ALA A 96 4.32 7.13 0.58
C ALA A 96 4.92 6.78 1.95
N PHE A 97 4.06 6.67 2.95
CA PHE A 97 4.41 6.29 4.30
C PHE A 97 3.90 4.88 4.61
N ALA A 98 4.74 4.06 5.21
CA ALA A 98 4.41 2.71 5.63
C ALA A 98 4.97 2.42 7.04
N MET A 99 4.39 1.42 7.70
CA MET A 99 4.86 0.89 8.98
C MET A 99 5.40 -0.52 8.81
N LEU A 100 6.53 -0.80 9.43
CA LEU A 100 7.16 -2.12 9.47
C LEU A 100 6.71 -2.86 10.73
N GLY A 101 6.11 -4.03 10.54
CA GLY A 101 5.92 -5.03 11.58
C GLY A 101 7.06 -6.06 11.57
N GLU A 102 6.85 -7.20 12.21
CA GLU A 102 7.84 -8.28 12.30
C GLU A 102 8.10 -8.91 10.92
N ASP A 103 7.07 -9.26 10.19
CA ASP A 103 7.10 -9.91 8.87
C ASP A 103 6.21 -9.19 7.82
N THR A 104 5.68 -8.02 8.16
CA THR A 104 4.69 -7.33 7.33
C THR A 104 5.01 -5.87 7.18
N LEU A 105 4.96 -5.37 5.94
CA LEU A 105 4.97 -3.94 5.63
C LEU A 105 3.53 -3.45 5.44
N TYR A 106 3.13 -2.47 6.24
CA TYR A 106 1.79 -1.87 6.22
C TYR A 106 1.80 -0.52 5.51
N GLY A 107 1.30 -0.44 4.28
CA GLY A 107 1.06 0.84 3.60
C GLY A 107 0.00 1.67 4.33
N ARG A 108 0.28 2.95 4.59
CA ARG A 108 -0.60 3.82 5.40
C ARG A 108 -1.09 5.05 4.65
N HIS A 109 -0.20 5.91 4.24
CA HIS A 109 -0.55 7.19 3.66
C HIS A 109 0.26 7.46 2.40
N TRP A 110 -0.39 8.16 1.48
CA TRP A 110 0.19 8.61 0.22
C TRP A 110 -0.23 10.04 -0.05
N GLY A 111 0.64 10.79 -0.70
CA GLY A 111 0.30 12.08 -1.25
C GLY A 111 1.27 12.57 -2.30
N CYS A 112 0.88 13.57 -3.06
CA CYS A 112 1.70 14.16 -4.11
C CYS A 112 1.35 15.64 -4.33
N SER A 113 2.29 16.44 -4.84
CA SER A 113 2.08 17.85 -5.15
C SER A 113 1.08 18.07 -6.28
N ARG A 114 1.13 17.23 -7.31
CA ARG A 114 0.19 17.18 -8.45
C ARG A 114 0.05 15.74 -8.93
N GLN A 115 -0.83 15.49 -9.89
CA GLN A 115 -0.94 14.14 -10.48
C GLN A 115 0.26 13.85 -11.40
N TYR A 116 0.89 12.71 -11.16
CA TYR A 116 1.94 12.14 -11.99
C TYR A 116 1.48 10.77 -12.47
N PRO A 117 1.54 10.47 -13.76
CA PRO A 117 1.11 9.16 -14.28
C PRO A 117 1.86 8.01 -13.57
N PHE A 118 1.10 7.06 -13.05
CA PHE A 118 1.59 5.83 -12.39
C PHE A 118 2.46 6.00 -11.16
N LEU A 119 2.83 7.22 -10.73
CA LEU A 119 3.72 7.44 -9.58
C LEU A 119 3.13 6.89 -8.27
N HIS A 120 1.80 6.95 -8.11
CA HIS A 120 1.13 6.29 -6.99
C HIS A 120 1.42 4.78 -6.97
N PHE A 121 1.34 4.10 -8.11
CA PHE A 121 1.62 2.67 -8.18
C PHE A 121 3.10 2.37 -7.97
N GLU A 122 3.97 3.22 -8.49
CA GLU A 122 5.41 3.08 -8.28
C GLU A 122 5.75 3.13 -6.79
N LEU A 123 5.34 4.18 -6.06
CA LEU A 123 5.73 4.35 -4.66
C LEU A 123 4.97 3.42 -3.70
N CYS A 124 3.64 3.26 -3.91
CA CYS A 124 2.81 2.51 -2.95
C CYS A 124 2.80 1.01 -3.18
N TYR A 125 3.17 0.52 -4.39
CA TYR A 125 3.12 -0.90 -4.71
C TYR A 125 4.47 -1.43 -5.18
N TYR A 126 5.07 -0.89 -6.23
CA TYR A 126 6.25 -1.52 -6.82
C TYR A 126 7.50 -1.35 -5.95
N GLN A 127 7.72 -0.17 -5.39
CA GLN A 127 8.82 0.07 -4.45
C GLN A 127 8.61 -0.69 -3.13
N THR A 128 7.37 -0.79 -2.65
CA THR A 128 7.08 -1.54 -1.42
C THR A 128 7.19 -3.05 -1.62
N ILE A 129 6.77 -3.61 -2.77
CA ILE A 129 7.00 -5.02 -3.12
C ILE A 129 8.51 -5.30 -3.20
N ASP A 130 9.25 -4.47 -3.91
CA ASP A 130 10.70 -4.60 -4.05
C ASP A 130 11.40 -4.52 -2.69
N TYR A 131 10.99 -3.57 -1.84
CA TYR A 131 11.47 -3.45 -0.47
C TYR A 131 11.20 -4.71 0.36
N CYS A 132 9.99 -5.27 0.31
CA CYS A 132 9.65 -6.51 1.03
C CYS A 132 10.52 -7.68 0.57
N ILE A 133 10.71 -7.85 -0.73
CA ILE A 133 11.55 -8.91 -1.29
C ILE A 133 13.00 -8.77 -0.81
N ASN A 134 13.58 -7.57 -0.90
CA ASN A 134 14.97 -7.31 -0.55
C ASN A 134 15.25 -7.42 0.96
N ASN A 135 14.22 -7.25 1.80
CA ASN A 135 14.34 -7.33 3.25
C ASN A 135 13.75 -8.63 3.84
N GLY A 136 13.31 -9.58 3.00
CA GLY A 136 12.81 -10.88 3.43
C GLY A 136 11.45 -10.81 4.17
N LEU A 137 10.66 -9.75 3.97
CA LEU A 137 9.32 -9.64 4.55
C LEU A 137 8.33 -10.53 3.79
N GLY A 138 7.53 -11.30 4.50
CA GLY A 138 6.58 -12.25 3.92
C GLY A 138 5.27 -11.62 3.46
N THR A 139 4.93 -10.41 3.94
CA THR A 139 3.62 -9.79 3.69
C THR A 139 3.73 -8.29 3.39
N LEU A 140 2.93 -7.84 2.42
CA LEU A 140 2.67 -6.43 2.15
C LEU A 140 1.17 -6.15 2.25
N ASP A 141 0.75 -5.43 3.29
CA ASP A 141 -0.61 -4.93 3.43
C ASP A 141 -0.74 -3.54 2.78
N ALA A 142 -1.38 -3.50 1.62
CA ALA A 142 -1.60 -2.25 0.88
C ALA A 142 -2.90 -1.53 1.28
N GLY A 143 -3.56 -1.93 2.38
CA GLY A 143 -4.82 -1.37 2.88
C GLY A 143 -6.07 -1.91 2.16
N VAL A 144 -7.24 -1.52 2.64
CA VAL A 144 -8.54 -2.14 2.31
C VAL A 144 -9.09 -1.75 0.93
N GLN A 145 -8.79 -0.56 0.41
CA GLN A 145 -9.46 -0.01 -0.79
C GLN A 145 -8.67 -0.24 -2.08
N GLY A 146 -9.40 -0.48 -3.18
CA GLY A 146 -8.90 -0.38 -4.53
C GLY A 146 -8.70 -1.71 -5.28
N GLU A 147 -9.69 -2.11 -6.07
CA GLU A 147 -9.66 -3.31 -6.93
C GLU A 147 -8.47 -3.33 -7.92
N HIS A 148 -7.93 -2.14 -8.26
CA HIS A 148 -6.75 -2.03 -9.12
C HIS A 148 -5.51 -2.72 -8.53
N LYS A 149 -5.49 -3.03 -7.21
CA LYS A 149 -4.44 -3.79 -6.53
C LYS A 149 -4.35 -5.23 -7.03
N LEU A 150 -5.50 -5.89 -7.26
CA LEU A 150 -5.55 -7.24 -7.80
C LEU A 150 -4.70 -7.37 -9.07
N SER A 151 -4.85 -6.45 -10.00
CA SER A 151 -4.11 -6.47 -11.26
C SER A 151 -2.60 -6.28 -11.09
N ARG A 152 -2.12 -5.97 -9.89
CA ARG A 152 -0.72 -5.75 -9.50
C ARG A 152 -0.17 -6.80 -8.55
N GLY A 153 -0.94 -7.90 -8.35
CA GLY A 153 -0.47 -9.05 -7.60
C GLY A 153 -0.84 -9.05 -6.11
N PHE A 154 -1.77 -8.18 -5.69
CA PHE A 154 -2.29 -8.25 -4.33
C PHE A 154 -3.46 -9.22 -4.26
N ASP A 155 -3.45 -10.10 -3.27
CA ASP A 155 -4.53 -11.03 -2.99
C ASP A 155 -5.63 -10.35 -2.16
N PRO A 156 -6.91 -10.62 -2.43
CA PRO A 156 -7.99 -10.21 -1.55
C PRO A 156 -7.97 -11.09 -0.30
N VAL A 157 -7.97 -10.47 0.85
CA VAL A 157 -8.02 -11.16 2.15
C VAL A 157 -9.08 -10.53 3.04
N PRO A 158 -9.79 -11.29 3.88
CA PRO A 158 -10.74 -10.74 4.84
C PRO A 158 -9.97 -9.92 5.89
N THR A 159 -10.52 -8.78 6.25
CA THR A 159 -10.06 -7.96 7.36
C THR A 159 -11.15 -7.88 8.43
N TRP A 160 -10.74 -7.83 9.69
CA TRP A 160 -11.65 -7.89 10.82
C TRP A 160 -11.57 -6.63 11.66
N SER A 161 -12.72 -6.15 12.13
CA SER A 161 -12.79 -5.10 13.14
C SER A 161 -13.81 -5.47 14.23
N CYS A 162 -13.57 -5.04 15.46
CA CYS A 162 -14.46 -5.29 16.59
C CYS A 162 -15.10 -3.98 17.04
N HIS A 163 -16.42 -3.99 17.20
CA HIS A 163 -17.17 -2.81 17.60
C HIS A 163 -18.08 -3.13 18.78
N TRP A 164 -18.14 -2.24 19.76
CA TRP A 164 -19.09 -2.30 20.84
C TRP A 164 -20.16 -1.21 20.66
N ILE A 165 -21.44 -1.60 20.69
CA ILE A 165 -22.57 -0.69 20.52
C ILE A 165 -23.44 -0.76 21.78
N ARG A 166 -23.56 0.39 22.47
CA ARG A 166 -24.30 0.47 23.73
C ARG A 166 -25.80 0.17 23.57
N HIS A 167 -26.43 0.73 22.55
CA HIS A 167 -27.88 0.59 22.35
C HIS A 167 -28.23 -0.81 21.84
N ALA A 168 -28.95 -1.60 22.65
CA ALA A 168 -29.23 -3.01 22.40
C ALA A 168 -29.99 -3.25 21.06
N GLY A 169 -31.04 -2.48 20.79
CA GLY A 169 -31.80 -2.61 19.54
C GLY A 169 -30.98 -2.31 18.29
N PHE A 170 -30.13 -1.27 18.33
CA PHE A 170 -29.23 -0.94 17.23
C PHE A 170 -28.14 -2.00 17.05
N ARG A 171 -27.60 -2.54 18.15
CA ARG A 171 -26.65 -3.65 18.11
C ARG A 171 -27.27 -4.91 17.45
N ALA A 172 -28.52 -5.25 17.77
CA ALA A 172 -29.21 -6.39 17.16
C ALA A 172 -29.36 -6.18 15.63
N SER A 173 -29.82 -5.01 15.20
CA SER A 173 -29.99 -4.70 13.78
C SER A 173 -28.66 -4.75 13.02
N ILE A 174 -27.57 -4.26 13.61
CA ILE A 174 -26.21 -4.34 13.00
C ILE A 174 -25.76 -5.80 12.94
N ASN A 175 -26.01 -6.59 13.98
CA ASN A 175 -25.63 -8.01 13.97
C ASN A 175 -26.33 -8.78 12.83
N ASP A 176 -27.63 -8.54 12.64
CA ASP A 176 -28.39 -9.14 11.51
C ASP A 176 -27.87 -8.70 10.14
N PHE A 177 -27.43 -7.44 10.03
CA PHE A 177 -26.77 -6.93 8.82
C PHE A 177 -25.43 -7.63 8.58
N LEU A 178 -24.57 -7.74 9.60
CA LEU A 178 -23.24 -8.34 9.51
C LEU A 178 -23.26 -9.81 9.07
N ILE A 179 -24.29 -10.58 9.48
CA ILE A 179 -24.45 -11.97 9.05
C ILE A 179 -24.62 -12.07 7.51
N ARG A 180 -25.32 -11.13 6.91
CA ARG A 180 -25.52 -11.07 5.45
C ARG A 180 -24.27 -10.53 4.75
N GLU A 181 -23.73 -9.44 5.26
CA GLU A 181 -22.54 -8.77 4.70
C GLU A 181 -21.32 -9.69 4.70
N THR A 182 -21.11 -10.50 5.76
CA THR A 182 -20.03 -11.48 5.79
C THR A 182 -20.16 -12.49 4.64
N ARG A 183 -21.33 -13.04 4.39
CA ARG A 183 -21.54 -13.99 3.28
C ARG A 183 -21.30 -13.36 1.91
N GLU A 184 -21.75 -12.11 1.73
CA GLU A 184 -21.53 -11.37 0.49
C GLU A 184 -20.04 -11.07 0.29
N THR A 185 -19.33 -10.71 1.35
CA THR A 185 -17.87 -10.44 1.34
C THR A 185 -17.09 -11.71 1.01
N ASP A 186 -17.42 -12.85 1.61
CA ASP A 186 -16.78 -14.13 1.31
C ASP A 186 -16.97 -14.51 -0.16
N SER A 187 -18.21 -14.41 -0.67
CA SER A 187 -18.51 -14.67 -2.08
C SER A 187 -17.79 -13.73 -3.03
N TYR A 188 -17.63 -12.46 -2.63
CA TYR A 188 -16.90 -11.46 -3.39
C TYR A 188 -15.38 -11.76 -3.44
N ILE A 189 -14.79 -12.15 -2.30
CA ILE A 189 -13.39 -12.57 -2.21
C ILE A 189 -13.14 -13.79 -3.10
N ASP A 190 -14.02 -14.79 -3.06
CA ASP A 190 -13.93 -15.99 -3.91
C ASP A 190 -13.97 -15.65 -5.40
N ASN A 191 -14.85 -14.74 -5.80
CA ASN A 191 -14.92 -14.25 -7.18
C ASN A 191 -13.62 -13.54 -7.59
N LEU A 192 -13.09 -12.65 -6.74
CA LEU A 192 -11.84 -11.94 -7.01
C LEU A 192 -10.65 -12.90 -7.12
N ASN A 193 -10.61 -13.96 -6.32
CA ASN A 193 -9.55 -14.98 -6.36
C ASN A 193 -9.48 -15.71 -7.72
N GLN A 194 -10.60 -15.82 -8.45
CA GLN A 194 -10.62 -16.40 -9.80
C GLN A 194 -9.98 -15.49 -10.85
N HIS A 195 -9.79 -14.20 -10.55
CA HIS A 195 -9.29 -13.19 -11.48
C HIS A 195 -7.87 -12.67 -11.13
N LEU A 196 -7.15 -13.38 -10.27
CA LEU A 196 -5.79 -13.02 -9.88
C LEU A 196 -4.84 -13.02 -11.11
N PRO A 197 -3.85 -12.14 -11.11
CA PRO A 197 -2.98 -11.92 -12.27
C PRO A 197 -1.88 -12.97 -12.45
N TYR A 198 -1.85 -13.97 -11.59
CA TYR A 198 -0.82 -15.01 -11.59
C TYR A 198 -1.01 -16.02 -12.71
N LYS A 199 0.08 -16.65 -13.14
CA LYS A 199 0.01 -17.82 -14.02
C LYS A 199 -0.71 -18.95 -13.31
N GLN A 200 -1.54 -19.71 -14.02
CA GLN A 200 -2.07 -20.98 -13.51
C GLN A 200 -0.87 -21.94 -13.32
N GLN A 201 -0.57 -22.25 -12.08
CA GLN A 201 0.33 -23.35 -11.72
C GLN A 201 -0.53 -24.53 -11.29
N ASN A 202 -0.14 -25.75 -11.68
CA ASN A 202 -0.69 -26.96 -11.09
C ASN A 202 -0.52 -26.88 -9.58
N ASP A 203 -1.56 -27.18 -8.82
CA ASP A 203 -1.77 -26.84 -7.40
C ASP A 203 -0.70 -27.33 -6.39
N GLU A 204 0.32 -28.07 -6.81
CA GLU A 204 1.27 -28.71 -5.89
C GLU A 204 2.36 -27.77 -5.32
N HIS A 205 2.57 -26.55 -5.85
CA HIS A 205 3.64 -25.65 -5.38
C HIS A 205 3.26 -24.17 -5.34
N ARG A 206 2.14 -23.84 -4.71
CA ARG A 206 1.69 -22.44 -4.57
C ARG A 206 2.46 -21.68 -3.48
N GLN A 207 3.78 -21.55 -3.61
CA GLN A 207 4.54 -20.55 -2.83
C GLN A 207 4.43 -19.20 -3.51
N ARG A 208 3.49 -18.37 -3.06
CA ARG A 208 3.40 -16.96 -3.48
C ARG A 208 4.56 -16.17 -2.87
N PRO A 209 5.20 -15.27 -3.62
CA PRO A 209 6.39 -14.55 -3.12
C PRO A 209 6.10 -13.55 -1.99
N ILE A 210 4.86 -13.09 -1.84
CA ILE A 210 4.39 -12.17 -0.78
C ILE A 210 2.88 -12.39 -0.61
N LYS A 211 2.41 -12.49 0.65
CA LYS A 211 0.98 -12.48 0.99
C LYS A 211 0.51 -11.07 1.29
#